data_a1ca2a1a1485c5a8398c59715f141be8
#
_entry.id   a1ca2a1a1485c5a8398c59715f141be8
#
_cell.length_a   1.000
_cell.length_b   1.000
_cell.length_c   1.000
_cell.angle_alpha   90.00
_cell.angle_beta   90.00
_cell.angle_gamma   90.00
#
_symmetry.space_group_name_H-M   'P 1'
#
loop_
_entity.id
_entity.type
_entity.pdbx_description
1 polymer ?
#
loop_
_entity_poly.entity_id
_entity_poly.type
_entity_poly.pdbx_seq_one_letter_code
_entity_poly.pdbx_strand_id
1 'polypeptide(L)'
;MIPVALYGMPYDCDRIMAVAEKYDIPVIEDAAEGFGSKFRGQVLGTFGKFGVLSFNGNKMITTSGGGALVCENAKLKNKVMWYATQAREAYPYYQHEEVGYNYRMSNICAGIGRGQMTIANDHIAHHKHVQALYKELLADVEGVTVHKAPSEDYDSNYWLCTIELDPTLRIKDQENAYKEVIKTAVGGAAGVIHAVDTAVTDCQPNDNVEALRVYMLNAKIEARPVWKPMHKQPVYKNAPAYVNGVSEAIFKVGMCLPAGPYVTDEDVRYIVETIKSAIIQ
;
A
#
# COMPACT_ATOMS: atom_id res chain seq x y z
N MET A 1 -19.30 -3.98 1.18
CA MET A 1 -18.09 -4.60 0.60
C MET A 1 -17.00 -3.57 0.58
N ILE A 2 -15.74 -3.96 0.89
CA ILE A 2 -14.60 -3.01 0.91
C ILE A 2 -13.46 -3.62 0.06
N PRO A 3 -13.43 -3.37 -1.27
CA PRO A 3 -12.27 -3.73 -2.10
C PRO A 3 -11.10 -2.78 -1.82
N VAL A 4 -9.87 -3.30 -1.88
CA VAL A 4 -8.64 -2.56 -1.59
C VAL A 4 -7.76 -2.50 -2.82
N ALA A 5 -7.30 -1.31 -3.19
CA ALA A 5 -6.34 -1.06 -4.27
C ALA A 5 -4.90 -1.20 -3.77
N LEU A 6 -4.48 -2.43 -3.46
CA LEU A 6 -3.20 -2.70 -2.81
C LEU A 6 -2.02 -2.29 -3.72
N TYR A 7 -1.03 -1.59 -3.18
CA TYR A 7 0.15 -1.03 -3.88
C TYR A 7 -0.18 -0.09 -5.05
N GLY A 8 -1.43 0.39 -5.12
CA GLY A 8 -1.90 1.23 -6.21
C GLY A 8 -2.48 0.47 -7.40
N MET A 9 -2.48 -0.87 -7.35
CA MET A 9 -3.06 -1.70 -8.42
C MET A 9 -4.58 -1.71 -8.31
N PRO A 10 -5.31 -1.39 -9.39
CA PRO A 10 -6.75 -1.57 -9.42
C PRO A 10 -7.16 -3.02 -9.17
N TYR A 11 -8.28 -3.21 -8.50
CA TYR A 11 -8.98 -4.50 -8.46
C TYR A 11 -9.91 -4.62 -9.68
N ASP A 12 -10.47 -5.80 -9.93
CA ASP A 12 -11.48 -6.02 -10.97
C ASP A 12 -12.80 -5.34 -10.58
N CYS A 13 -12.92 -4.05 -10.93
CA CYS A 13 -14.06 -3.22 -10.52
C CYS A 13 -15.38 -3.76 -11.08
N ASP A 14 -15.39 -4.23 -12.33
CA ASP A 14 -16.63 -4.73 -12.96
C ASP A 14 -17.19 -5.93 -12.23
N ARG A 15 -16.33 -6.92 -11.88
CA ARG A 15 -16.78 -8.10 -11.15
C ARG A 15 -17.22 -7.77 -9.72
N ILE A 16 -16.52 -6.88 -9.04
CA ILE A 16 -16.90 -6.44 -7.69
C ILE A 16 -18.24 -5.71 -7.73
N MET A 17 -18.41 -4.76 -8.65
CA MET A 17 -19.64 -3.97 -8.76
C MET A 17 -20.82 -4.86 -9.18
N ALA A 18 -20.64 -5.80 -10.11
CA ALA A 18 -21.71 -6.75 -10.50
C ALA A 18 -22.17 -7.63 -9.33
N VAL A 19 -21.26 -8.09 -8.47
CA VAL A 19 -21.62 -8.86 -7.27
C VAL A 19 -22.33 -7.97 -6.25
N ALA A 20 -21.84 -6.74 -6.05
CA ALA A 20 -22.43 -5.79 -5.11
C ALA A 20 -23.88 -5.42 -5.51
N GLU A 21 -24.11 -5.15 -6.79
CA GLU A 21 -25.43 -4.87 -7.35
C GLU A 21 -26.38 -6.07 -7.20
N LYS A 22 -25.90 -7.28 -7.57
CA LYS A 22 -26.72 -8.50 -7.46
C LYS A 22 -27.27 -8.75 -6.06
N TYR A 23 -26.51 -8.38 -5.03
CA TYR A 23 -26.88 -8.64 -3.63
C TYR A 23 -27.26 -7.39 -2.84
N ASP A 24 -27.41 -6.24 -3.51
CA ASP A 24 -27.72 -4.94 -2.91
C ASP A 24 -26.76 -4.59 -1.75
N ILE A 25 -25.45 -4.81 -1.98
CA ILE A 25 -24.40 -4.55 -1.00
C ILE A 25 -23.70 -3.24 -1.33
N PRO A 26 -23.69 -2.22 -0.45
CA PRO A 26 -22.93 -0.99 -0.71
C PRO A 26 -21.41 -1.27 -0.78
N VAL A 27 -20.74 -0.60 -1.72
CA VAL A 27 -19.30 -0.66 -1.89
C VAL A 27 -18.67 0.60 -1.32
N ILE A 28 -17.64 0.41 -0.49
CA ILE A 28 -16.73 1.46 -0.02
C ILE A 28 -15.35 1.09 -0.54
N GLU A 29 -14.80 1.87 -1.44
CA GLU A 29 -13.48 1.61 -2.01
C GLU A 29 -12.38 2.06 -1.07
N ASP A 30 -11.49 1.17 -0.67
CA ASP A 30 -10.22 1.56 -0.07
C ASP A 30 -9.21 1.86 -1.18
N ALA A 31 -9.21 3.11 -1.62
CA ALA A 31 -8.28 3.65 -2.60
C ALA A 31 -7.13 4.43 -1.94
N ALA A 32 -6.81 4.10 -0.68
CA ALA A 32 -5.74 4.75 0.09
C ALA A 32 -4.36 4.65 -0.58
N GLU A 33 -4.14 3.65 -1.40
CA GLU A 33 -2.92 3.44 -2.19
C GLU A 33 -3.17 3.66 -3.70
N GLY A 34 -4.45 3.66 -4.11
CA GLY A 34 -4.88 3.79 -5.50
C GLY A 34 -5.13 5.22 -5.98
N PHE A 35 -4.59 6.25 -5.30
CA PHE A 35 -4.78 7.64 -5.71
C PHE A 35 -4.34 7.86 -7.17
N GLY A 36 -5.30 8.24 -8.03
CA GLY A 36 -5.06 8.48 -9.45
C GLY A 36 -4.93 7.23 -10.33
N SER A 37 -4.91 6.02 -9.76
CA SER A 37 -5.03 4.77 -10.51
C SER A 37 -6.40 4.66 -11.18
N LYS A 38 -6.47 3.94 -12.31
CA LYS A 38 -7.71 3.81 -13.07
C LYS A 38 -7.97 2.37 -13.46
N PHE A 39 -9.24 2.00 -13.50
CA PHE A 39 -9.71 0.79 -14.15
C PHE A 39 -10.58 1.17 -15.35
N ARG A 40 -10.22 0.73 -16.55
CA ARG A 40 -10.88 1.12 -17.81
C ARG A 40 -11.10 2.63 -17.95
N GLY A 41 -10.11 3.42 -17.53
CA GLY A 41 -10.14 4.88 -17.63
C GLY A 41 -10.88 5.60 -16.50
N GLN A 42 -11.66 4.90 -15.66
CA GLN A 42 -12.32 5.48 -14.49
C GLN A 42 -11.41 5.43 -13.27
N VAL A 43 -11.31 6.53 -12.53
CA VAL A 43 -10.43 6.68 -11.36
C VAL A 43 -10.96 5.85 -10.19
N LEU A 44 -10.07 5.14 -9.50
CA LEU A 44 -10.41 4.42 -8.26
C LEU A 44 -10.90 5.39 -7.17
N GLY A 45 -11.82 4.90 -6.35
CA GLY A 45 -12.55 5.71 -5.37
C GLY A 45 -13.81 6.37 -5.92
N THR A 46 -14.18 6.10 -7.20
CA THR A 46 -15.37 6.65 -7.85
C THR A 46 -16.34 5.59 -8.38
N PHE A 47 -16.11 4.32 -8.11
CA PHE A 47 -16.99 3.21 -8.50
C PHE A 47 -18.05 2.92 -7.45
N GLY A 48 -17.67 2.96 -6.16
CA GLY A 48 -18.53 2.65 -5.04
C GLY A 48 -19.33 3.84 -4.51
N LYS A 49 -20.15 3.58 -3.50
CA LYS A 49 -20.90 4.60 -2.78
C LYS A 49 -20.01 5.62 -2.08
N PHE A 50 -18.83 5.16 -1.64
CA PHE A 50 -17.75 5.97 -1.06
C PHE A 50 -16.40 5.47 -1.56
N GLY A 51 -15.46 6.39 -1.74
CA GLY A 51 -14.06 6.13 -1.97
C GLY A 51 -13.22 6.79 -0.88
N VAL A 52 -12.28 6.03 -0.31
CA VAL A 52 -11.36 6.51 0.74
C VAL A 52 -9.99 6.76 0.13
N LEU A 53 -9.48 7.98 0.29
CA LEU A 53 -8.13 8.38 -0.11
C LEU A 53 -7.30 8.68 1.13
N SER A 54 -6.03 8.30 1.12
CA SER A 54 -5.10 8.59 2.20
C SER A 54 -4.05 9.61 1.78
N PHE A 55 -3.77 10.56 2.67
CA PHE A 55 -2.71 11.55 2.53
C PHE A 55 -1.70 11.45 3.68
N ASN A 56 -1.50 10.22 4.20
CA ASN A 56 -0.45 9.96 5.17
C ASN A 56 0.95 10.26 4.59
N GLY A 57 1.97 10.36 5.45
CA GLY A 57 3.32 10.80 5.08
C GLY A 57 3.98 10.05 3.93
N ASN A 58 3.62 8.78 3.75
CA ASN A 58 4.21 7.90 2.74
C ASN A 58 3.33 7.65 1.50
N LYS A 59 2.22 8.37 1.35
CA LYS A 59 1.30 8.17 0.21
C LYS A 59 1.74 8.97 -1.02
N MET A 60 1.09 8.72 -2.16
CA MET A 60 1.37 9.37 -3.46
C MET A 60 1.46 10.90 -3.37
N ILE A 61 0.56 11.50 -2.59
CA ILE A 61 0.63 12.87 -2.09
C ILE A 61 0.39 12.86 -0.58
N THR A 62 0.94 13.82 0.13
CA THR A 62 0.87 13.84 1.60
C THR A 62 0.38 15.17 2.15
N THR A 63 -0.33 15.09 3.27
CA THR A 63 -0.64 16.22 4.15
C THR A 63 -0.07 16.01 5.56
N SER A 64 0.98 15.19 5.69
CA SER A 64 1.52 14.65 6.94
C SER A 64 0.58 13.62 7.58
N GLY A 65 -0.69 13.90 7.63
CA GLY A 65 -1.76 13.02 8.09
C GLY A 65 -3.09 13.47 7.49
N GLY A 66 -4.08 12.60 7.53
CA GLY A 66 -5.41 12.85 6.98
C GLY A 66 -5.71 12.08 5.70
N GLY A 67 -6.80 12.43 5.08
CA GLY A 67 -7.31 11.77 3.88
C GLY A 67 -8.53 12.51 3.33
N ALA A 68 -9.18 11.92 2.36
CA ALA A 68 -10.43 12.40 1.81
C ALA A 68 -11.42 11.26 1.62
N LEU A 69 -12.70 11.58 1.77
CA LEU A 69 -13.80 10.72 1.40
C LEU A 69 -14.47 11.29 0.14
N VAL A 70 -14.49 10.49 -0.91
CA VAL A 70 -15.23 10.77 -2.14
C VAL A 70 -16.63 10.16 -2.02
N CYS A 71 -17.65 10.87 -2.44
CA CYS A 71 -19.02 10.36 -2.45
C CYS A 71 -19.87 11.03 -3.54
N GLU A 72 -20.97 10.40 -3.90
CA GLU A 72 -21.81 10.77 -5.06
C GLU A 72 -22.51 12.14 -4.94
N ASN A 73 -22.88 12.54 -3.73
CA ASN A 73 -23.76 13.69 -3.59
C ASN A 73 -23.56 14.49 -2.29
N ALA A 74 -24.07 15.72 -2.31
CA ALA A 74 -23.95 16.65 -1.19
C ALA A 74 -24.64 16.18 0.11
N LYS A 75 -25.71 15.38 0.03
CA LYS A 75 -26.41 14.87 1.22
C LYS A 75 -25.50 13.92 2.01
N LEU A 76 -24.85 12.98 1.31
CA LEU A 76 -23.88 12.06 1.93
C LEU A 76 -22.69 12.83 2.48
N LYS A 77 -22.10 13.73 1.68
CA LYS A 77 -21.00 14.60 2.10
C LYS A 77 -21.35 15.38 3.38
N ASN A 78 -22.55 15.98 3.45
CA ASN A 78 -22.96 16.77 4.61
C ASN A 78 -23.13 15.90 5.86
N LYS A 79 -23.69 14.69 5.74
CA LYS A 79 -23.82 13.76 6.88
C LYS A 79 -22.45 13.28 7.39
N VAL A 80 -21.51 12.97 6.49
CA VAL A 80 -20.15 12.63 6.85
C VAL A 80 -19.44 13.79 7.53
N MET A 81 -19.55 15.00 6.98
CA MET A 81 -18.96 16.20 7.59
C MET A 81 -19.51 16.49 8.96
N TRP A 82 -20.81 16.28 9.18
CA TRP A 82 -21.43 16.46 10.48
C TRP A 82 -20.82 15.48 11.52
N TYR A 83 -20.69 14.18 11.17
CA TYR A 83 -20.01 13.22 12.04
C TYR A 83 -18.51 13.56 12.27
N ALA A 84 -17.80 13.98 11.22
CA ALA A 84 -16.39 14.35 11.31
C ALA A 84 -16.13 15.65 12.07
N THR A 85 -17.19 16.42 12.37
CA THR A 85 -17.17 17.64 13.17
C THR A 85 -17.98 17.49 14.47
N GLN A 86 -17.82 16.35 15.12
CA GLN A 86 -18.36 16.01 16.44
C GLN A 86 -19.89 15.79 16.47
N ALA A 87 -20.58 15.60 15.35
CA ALA A 87 -22.03 15.53 15.27
C ALA A 87 -22.72 16.69 16.03
N ARG A 88 -22.15 17.90 15.89
CA ARG A 88 -22.64 19.08 16.58
C ARG A 88 -23.88 19.62 15.89
N GLU A 89 -24.92 19.88 16.68
CA GLU A 89 -26.16 20.53 16.22
C GLU A 89 -25.96 22.03 15.97
N ALA A 90 -26.81 22.58 15.12
CA ALA A 90 -26.73 23.97 14.66
C ALA A 90 -27.33 24.99 15.68
N TYR A 91 -26.97 24.85 16.95
CA TYR A 91 -27.35 25.81 17.99
C TYR A 91 -26.20 26.76 18.32
N PRO A 92 -26.45 27.93 18.92
CA PRO A 92 -25.40 28.84 19.37
C PRO A 92 -24.55 28.27 20.55
N TYR A 93 -24.99 27.21 21.15
CA TYR A 93 -24.31 26.44 22.21
C TYR A 93 -24.03 25.01 21.69
N TYR A 94 -23.13 24.30 22.38
CA TYR A 94 -22.80 22.91 22.03
C TYR A 94 -23.93 21.97 22.47
N GLN A 95 -24.54 21.33 21.49
CA GLN A 95 -25.51 20.24 21.70
C GLN A 95 -25.20 19.12 20.74
N HIS A 96 -25.31 17.89 21.21
CA HIS A 96 -25.04 16.68 20.45
C HIS A 96 -26.17 15.67 20.71
N GLU A 97 -26.84 15.23 19.66
CA GLU A 97 -27.86 14.17 19.72
C GLU A 97 -27.28 12.81 19.38
N GLU A 98 -26.16 12.78 18.65
CA GLU A 98 -25.41 11.58 18.33
C GLU A 98 -23.92 11.75 18.68
N VAL A 99 -23.21 10.63 18.83
CA VAL A 99 -21.74 10.63 19.02
C VAL A 99 -21.08 10.91 17.67
N GLY A 100 -20.22 11.90 17.64
CA GLY A 100 -19.37 12.22 16.49
C GLY A 100 -17.89 12.26 16.85
N TYR A 101 -17.07 12.59 15.87
CA TYR A 101 -15.61 12.52 15.94
C TYR A 101 -14.97 13.82 15.48
N ASN A 102 -13.77 14.11 15.95
CA ASN A 102 -12.96 15.21 15.45
C ASN A 102 -12.01 14.67 14.36
N TYR A 103 -12.54 14.42 13.17
CA TYR A 103 -11.81 13.83 12.05
C TYR A 103 -11.61 14.81 10.88
N ARG A 104 -12.02 16.07 11.04
CA ARG A 104 -11.82 17.04 9.98
C ARG A 104 -10.33 17.43 9.88
N MET A 105 -9.79 17.39 8.64
CA MET A 105 -8.45 17.88 8.34
C MET A 105 -8.29 19.35 8.74
N SER A 106 -7.15 19.69 9.38
CA SER A 106 -6.81 21.07 9.70
C SER A 106 -6.54 21.91 8.44
N ASN A 107 -6.67 23.24 8.55
CA ASN A 107 -6.37 24.15 7.45
C ASN A 107 -4.88 24.08 7.03
N ILE A 108 -3.98 23.80 7.97
CA ILE A 108 -2.54 23.64 7.69
C ILE A 108 -2.34 22.42 6.78
N CYS A 109 -2.86 21.25 7.18
CA CYS A 109 -2.79 20.03 6.38
C CYS A 109 -3.47 20.21 5.01
N ALA A 110 -4.64 20.87 4.98
CA ALA A 110 -5.35 21.15 3.73
C ALA A 110 -4.54 22.08 2.80
N GLY A 111 -3.82 23.05 3.36
CA GLY A 111 -2.90 23.94 2.62
C GLY A 111 -1.75 23.18 1.98
N ILE A 112 -1.13 22.25 2.73
CA ILE A 112 -0.10 21.32 2.20
C ILE A 112 -0.68 20.50 1.07
N GLY A 113 -1.87 19.92 1.27
CA GLY A 113 -2.54 19.10 0.26
C GLY A 113 -2.82 19.84 -1.03
N ARG A 114 -3.22 21.11 -0.97
CA ARG A 114 -3.38 21.96 -2.16
C ARG A 114 -2.08 22.12 -2.95
N GLY A 115 -0.95 22.32 -2.25
CA GLY A 115 0.36 22.36 -2.88
C GLY A 115 0.72 20.99 -3.51
N GLN A 116 0.51 19.91 -2.79
CA GLN A 116 0.80 18.56 -3.28
C GLN A 116 -0.06 18.17 -4.50
N MET A 117 -1.31 18.62 -4.57
CA MET A 117 -2.18 18.38 -5.74
C MET A 117 -1.63 19.00 -7.03
N THR A 118 -0.82 20.06 -6.97
CA THR A 118 -0.25 20.68 -8.18
C THR A 118 0.80 19.81 -8.87
N ILE A 119 1.41 18.87 -8.13
CA ILE A 119 2.46 17.95 -8.62
C ILE A 119 2.01 16.49 -8.63
N ALA A 120 0.74 16.21 -8.34
CA ALA A 120 0.23 14.85 -8.20
C ALA A 120 0.41 14.00 -9.47
N ASN A 121 0.18 14.58 -10.63
CA ASN A 121 0.35 13.88 -11.91
C ASN A 121 1.83 13.59 -12.19
N ASP A 122 2.73 14.49 -11.82
CA ASP A 122 4.18 14.31 -11.98
C ASP A 122 4.66 13.17 -11.08
N HIS A 123 4.17 13.09 -9.84
CA HIS A 123 4.46 11.97 -8.93
C HIS A 123 3.96 10.63 -9.50
N ILE A 124 2.73 10.57 -10.02
CA ILE A 124 2.20 9.34 -10.64
C ILE A 124 3.04 8.94 -11.85
N ALA A 125 3.39 9.90 -12.71
CA ALA A 125 4.24 9.64 -13.87
C ALA A 125 5.63 9.13 -13.46
N HIS A 126 6.21 9.71 -12.41
CA HIS A 126 7.50 9.28 -11.85
C HIS A 126 7.44 7.84 -11.32
N HIS A 127 6.41 7.47 -10.54
CA HIS A 127 6.26 6.10 -10.03
C HIS A 127 6.11 5.09 -11.19
N LYS A 128 5.36 5.42 -12.24
CA LYS A 128 5.24 4.60 -13.44
C LYS A 128 6.59 4.44 -14.16
N HIS A 129 7.39 5.51 -14.24
CA HIS A 129 8.73 5.47 -14.80
C HIS A 129 9.65 4.55 -13.98
N VAL A 130 9.67 4.70 -12.65
CA VAL A 130 10.47 3.85 -11.75
C VAL A 130 10.08 2.37 -11.89
N GLN A 131 8.79 2.07 -11.95
CA GLN A 131 8.29 0.70 -12.21
C GLN A 131 8.78 0.15 -13.56
N ALA A 132 8.72 0.97 -14.61
CA ALA A 132 9.19 0.58 -15.94
C ALA A 132 10.69 0.30 -15.94
N LEU A 133 11.47 1.13 -15.24
CA LEU A 133 12.92 0.96 -15.13
C LEU A 133 13.30 -0.30 -14.33
N TYR A 134 12.62 -0.61 -13.21
CA TYR A 134 12.81 -1.88 -12.51
C TYR A 134 12.51 -3.07 -13.42
N LYS A 135 11.40 -3.00 -14.17
CA LYS A 135 11.01 -4.07 -15.10
C LYS A 135 12.06 -4.29 -16.18
N GLU A 136 12.64 -3.21 -16.73
CA GLU A 136 13.72 -3.28 -17.72
C GLU A 136 14.99 -3.90 -17.13
N LEU A 137 15.47 -3.35 -16.03
CA LEU A 137 16.77 -3.71 -15.44
C LEU A 137 16.78 -5.10 -14.77
N LEU A 138 15.62 -5.62 -14.36
CA LEU A 138 15.46 -6.94 -13.75
C LEU A 138 14.98 -8.00 -14.76
N ALA A 139 14.76 -7.64 -16.03
CA ALA A 139 14.21 -8.56 -17.04
C ALA A 139 15.05 -9.84 -17.23
N ASP A 140 16.36 -9.72 -17.13
CA ASP A 140 17.33 -10.81 -17.35
C ASP A 140 17.81 -11.45 -16.04
N VAL A 141 17.22 -11.10 -14.89
CA VAL A 141 17.59 -11.65 -13.59
C VAL A 141 16.75 -12.89 -13.31
N GLU A 142 17.37 -14.06 -13.51
CA GLU A 142 16.70 -15.34 -13.26
C GLU A 142 16.23 -15.44 -11.80
N GLY A 143 15.01 -15.91 -11.60
CA GLY A 143 14.40 -16.06 -10.27
C GLY A 143 13.87 -14.76 -9.65
N VAL A 144 13.88 -13.63 -10.37
CA VAL A 144 13.26 -12.37 -9.93
C VAL A 144 12.17 -11.96 -10.92
N THR A 145 10.95 -11.81 -10.45
CA THR A 145 9.82 -11.38 -11.27
C THR A 145 9.28 -10.05 -10.76
N VAL A 146 9.19 -9.04 -11.63
CA VAL A 146 8.56 -7.76 -11.31
C VAL A 146 7.06 -7.87 -11.58
N HIS A 147 6.24 -7.52 -10.58
CA HIS A 147 4.79 -7.48 -10.75
C HIS A 147 4.37 -6.45 -11.80
N LYS A 148 3.36 -6.80 -12.58
CA LYS A 148 2.81 -5.95 -13.64
C LYS A 148 1.29 -5.95 -13.59
N ALA A 149 0.69 -4.94 -14.20
CA ALA A 149 -0.76 -4.91 -14.40
C ALA A 149 -1.23 -6.14 -15.20
N PRO A 150 -2.39 -6.73 -14.84
CA PRO A 150 -2.94 -7.90 -15.53
C PRO A 150 -3.26 -7.64 -17.01
N SER A 151 -3.72 -6.44 -17.34
CA SER A 151 -4.00 -5.96 -18.70
C SER A 151 -3.94 -4.42 -18.75
N GLU A 152 -4.16 -3.86 -19.95
CA GLU A 152 -4.25 -2.39 -20.16
C GLU A 152 -5.45 -1.75 -19.47
N ASP A 153 -6.44 -2.54 -19.04
CA ASP A 153 -7.58 -2.06 -18.26
C ASP A 153 -7.15 -1.55 -16.86
N TYR A 154 -6.01 -2.04 -16.34
CA TYR A 154 -5.50 -1.77 -15.00
C TYR A 154 -4.36 -0.74 -15.05
N ASP A 155 -4.70 0.54 -15.05
CA ASP A 155 -3.74 1.64 -15.01
C ASP A 155 -3.34 1.97 -13.57
N SER A 156 -2.32 1.28 -13.06
CA SER A 156 -1.78 1.47 -11.70
C SER A 156 -0.94 2.73 -11.60
N ASN A 157 -1.01 3.40 -10.46
CA ASN A 157 -0.06 4.44 -10.09
C ASN A 157 1.29 3.88 -9.60
N TYR A 158 1.38 2.58 -9.34
CA TYR A 158 2.55 1.89 -8.77
C TYR A 158 3.11 2.61 -7.53
N TRP A 159 2.22 2.90 -6.57
CA TRP A 159 2.62 3.50 -5.30
C TRP A 159 3.82 2.77 -4.66
N LEU A 160 3.86 1.44 -4.75
CA LEU A 160 5.06 0.63 -4.50
C LEU A 160 5.33 -0.28 -5.70
N CYS A 161 6.62 -0.41 -6.04
CA CYS A 161 7.10 -1.43 -6.96
C CYS A 161 7.30 -2.74 -6.19
N THR A 162 6.77 -3.84 -6.72
CA THR A 162 6.86 -5.15 -6.04
C THR A 162 7.49 -6.19 -6.93
N ILE A 163 8.29 -7.07 -6.31
CA ILE A 163 8.91 -8.22 -6.95
C ILE A 163 8.55 -9.51 -6.21
N GLU A 164 8.63 -10.63 -6.92
CA GLU A 164 8.64 -11.98 -6.35
C GLU A 164 10.00 -12.63 -6.59
N LEU A 165 10.48 -13.36 -5.58
CA LEU A 165 11.66 -14.18 -5.66
C LEU A 165 11.26 -15.64 -5.84
N ASP A 166 11.84 -16.35 -6.81
CA ASP A 166 11.66 -17.78 -6.90
C ASP A 166 12.10 -18.43 -5.57
N PRO A 167 11.31 -19.34 -4.99
CA PRO A 167 11.67 -19.99 -3.71
C PRO A 167 13.00 -20.75 -3.73
N THR A 168 13.47 -21.12 -4.91
CA THR A 168 14.77 -21.82 -5.08
C THR A 168 15.95 -20.88 -5.22
N LEU A 169 15.69 -19.57 -5.37
CA LEU A 169 16.73 -18.56 -5.51
C LEU A 169 17.60 -18.51 -4.24
N ARG A 170 18.90 -18.57 -4.44
CA ARG A 170 19.86 -18.53 -3.34
C ARG A 170 20.41 -17.12 -3.15
N ILE A 171 20.33 -16.64 -1.93
CA ILE A 171 20.80 -15.30 -1.54
C ILE A 171 21.99 -15.45 -0.57
N LYS A 172 22.97 -14.57 -0.66
CA LYS A 172 24.10 -14.52 0.28
C LYS A 172 23.59 -14.42 1.73
N ASP A 173 24.24 -15.14 2.63
CA ASP A 173 23.90 -15.23 4.06
C ASP A 173 22.48 -15.77 4.36
N GLN A 174 21.84 -16.44 3.42
CA GLN A 174 20.49 -16.99 3.58
C GLN A 174 20.38 -17.97 4.76
N GLU A 175 21.43 -18.71 5.07
CA GLU A 175 21.51 -19.63 6.21
C GLU A 175 21.42 -18.91 7.57
N ASN A 176 21.61 -17.60 7.60
CA ASN A 176 21.50 -16.75 8.78
C ASN A 176 20.14 -16.01 8.85
N ALA A 177 19.28 -16.19 7.86
CA ALA A 177 17.94 -15.60 7.86
C ALA A 177 17.20 -15.98 9.16
N TYR A 178 16.59 -15.00 9.79
CA TYR A 178 15.85 -15.13 11.04
C TYR A 178 16.63 -15.60 12.29
N LYS A 179 17.95 -15.84 12.23
CA LYS A 179 18.76 -16.13 13.45
C LYS A 179 18.84 -14.90 14.35
N GLU A 180 18.94 -13.71 13.76
CA GLU A 180 18.81 -12.44 14.45
C GLU A 180 17.71 -11.63 13.78
N VAL A 181 16.67 -11.26 14.53
CA VAL A 181 15.63 -10.40 13.97
C VAL A 181 16.13 -8.97 13.93
N ILE A 182 16.53 -8.54 12.74
CA ILE A 182 16.86 -7.14 12.47
C ILE A 182 15.55 -6.36 12.35
N LYS A 183 15.22 -5.65 13.43
CA LYS A 183 14.04 -4.81 13.50
C LYS A 183 14.23 -3.55 12.65
N THR A 184 13.38 -3.37 11.66
CA THR A 184 13.24 -2.10 10.97
C THR A 184 12.39 -1.16 11.82
N ALA A 185 12.84 0.08 12.01
CA ALA A 185 12.01 1.09 12.65
C ALA A 185 10.74 1.29 11.82
N VAL A 186 9.58 1.14 12.44
CA VAL A 186 8.30 1.35 11.75
C VAL A 186 7.97 2.82 11.78
N GLY A 187 7.91 3.44 10.60
CA GLY A 187 7.20 4.69 10.42
C GLY A 187 7.84 5.94 10.99
N GLY A 188 9.14 6.19 10.81
CA GLY A 188 9.73 7.53 11.02
C GLY A 188 9.58 8.19 12.40
N ALA A 189 8.79 7.62 13.28
CA ALA A 189 8.74 7.98 14.68
C ALA A 189 9.72 7.08 15.42
N ALA A 190 10.51 7.65 16.31
CA ALA A 190 11.20 6.93 17.37
C ALA A 190 10.14 6.26 18.28
N GLY A 191 9.39 5.35 17.69
CA GLY A 191 8.33 4.61 18.35
C GLY A 191 8.93 3.51 19.20
N VAL A 192 8.32 3.26 20.32
CA VAL A 192 8.62 2.17 21.24
C VAL A 192 8.78 0.88 20.45
N ILE A 193 10.00 0.40 20.33
CA ILE A 193 10.28 -0.94 19.79
C ILE A 193 9.81 -1.90 20.90
N HIS A 194 8.57 -2.39 20.76
CA HIS A 194 8.21 -3.56 21.54
C HIS A 194 9.15 -4.69 21.10
N ALA A 195 9.99 -5.14 22.03
CA ALA A 195 10.74 -6.36 21.86
C ALA A 195 9.71 -7.49 21.77
N VAL A 196 9.26 -7.80 20.56
CA VAL A 196 8.48 -9.01 20.33
C VAL A 196 9.45 -10.16 20.47
N ASP A 197 9.14 -11.07 21.36
CA ASP A 197 9.78 -12.37 21.40
C ASP A 197 9.68 -12.97 19.99
N THR A 198 10.80 -13.36 19.42
CA THR A 198 10.94 -13.72 17.99
C THR A 198 10.40 -15.11 17.72
N ALA A 199 9.21 -15.42 18.19
CA ALA A 199 8.55 -16.65 17.82
C ALA A 199 8.37 -16.66 16.31
N VAL A 200 8.99 -17.63 15.66
CA VAL A 200 8.75 -17.96 14.26
C VAL A 200 7.24 -18.10 14.09
N THR A 201 6.65 -17.28 13.25
CA THR A 201 5.21 -17.32 13.01
C THR A 201 4.92 -18.39 11.95
N ASP A 202 3.71 -18.97 11.99
CA ASP A 202 3.23 -19.96 11.00
C ASP A 202 3.14 -19.41 9.57
N CYS A 203 3.26 -18.09 9.42
CA CYS A 203 3.26 -17.40 8.14
C CYS A 203 4.24 -16.22 8.18
N GLN A 204 5.36 -16.39 7.50
CA GLN A 204 6.43 -15.38 7.34
C GLN A 204 7.02 -15.46 5.92
N PRO A 205 7.75 -14.45 5.45
CA PRO A 205 8.50 -14.52 4.21
C PRO A 205 9.53 -15.66 4.23
N ASN A 206 9.88 -16.17 3.06
CA ASN A 206 10.92 -17.19 2.93
C ASN A 206 12.29 -16.63 3.32
N ASP A 207 13.22 -17.52 3.64
CA ASP A 207 14.59 -17.16 4.06
C ASP A 207 15.34 -16.34 3.00
N ASN A 208 15.11 -16.59 1.71
CA ASN A 208 15.70 -15.80 0.63
C ASN A 208 15.17 -14.36 0.60
N VAL A 209 13.90 -14.14 0.89
CA VAL A 209 13.31 -12.78 1.00
C VAL A 209 13.91 -12.03 2.19
N GLU A 210 14.02 -12.67 3.35
CA GLU A 210 14.61 -12.05 4.53
C GLU A 210 16.11 -11.79 4.33
N ALA A 211 16.85 -12.72 3.74
CA ALA A 211 18.27 -12.52 3.43
C ALA A 211 18.48 -11.35 2.48
N LEU A 212 17.69 -11.26 1.40
CA LEU A 212 17.76 -10.12 0.48
C LEU A 212 17.42 -8.80 1.18
N ARG A 213 16.38 -8.78 2.02
CA ARG A 213 16.01 -7.60 2.81
C ARG A 213 17.18 -7.12 3.69
N VAL A 214 17.84 -8.04 4.38
CA VAL A 214 18.99 -7.71 5.24
C VAL A 214 20.18 -7.26 4.41
N TYR A 215 20.45 -7.92 3.29
CA TYR A 215 21.53 -7.54 2.37
C TYR A 215 21.34 -6.10 1.85
N MET A 216 20.12 -5.76 1.42
CA MET A 216 19.76 -4.41 0.97
C MET A 216 19.87 -3.38 2.12
N LEU A 217 19.42 -3.73 3.33
CA LEU A 217 19.53 -2.87 4.51
C LEU A 217 21.00 -2.52 4.83
N ASN A 218 21.91 -3.49 4.71
CA ASN A 218 23.34 -3.26 4.88
C ASN A 218 23.92 -2.31 3.81
N ALA A 219 23.34 -2.34 2.62
CA ALA A 219 23.62 -1.38 1.54
C ALA A 219 22.87 -0.04 1.69
N LYS A 220 22.20 0.22 2.82
CA LYS A 220 21.39 1.42 3.10
C LYS A 220 20.15 1.56 2.21
N ILE A 221 19.62 0.45 1.72
CA ILE A 221 18.38 0.38 0.95
C ILE A 221 17.28 -0.20 1.84
N GLU A 222 16.22 0.56 2.08
CA GLU A 222 15.05 0.08 2.82
C GLU A 222 14.08 -0.63 1.86
N ALA A 223 14.04 -1.95 1.93
CA ALA A 223 13.04 -2.79 1.29
C ALA A 223 12.24 -3.56 2.34
N ARG A 224 11.03 -3.96 2.01
CA ARG A 224 10.13 -4.67 2.94
C ARG A 224 9.45 -5.83 2.24
N PRO A 225 9.20 -6.95 2.94
CA PRO A 225 8.27 -7.95 2.42
C PRO A 225 6.93 -7.31 2.08
N VAL A 226 6.21 -7.87 1.12
CA VAL A 226 4.83 -7.46 0.84
C VAL A 226 3.95 -7.67 2.08
N TRP A 227 2.75 -7.08 2.11
CA TRP A 227 1.91 -7.10 3.30
C TRP A 227 1.47 -8.51 3.70
N LYS A 228 1.64 -8.83 4.98
CA LYS A 228 1.12 -10.07 5.55
C LYS A 228 -0.40 -10.11 5.38
N PRO A 229 -0.98 -11.20 4.82
CA PRO A 229 -2.41 -11.30 4.61
C PRO A 229 -3.22 -11.10 5.88
N MET A 230 -4.36 -10.41 5.78
CA MET A 230 -5.19 -10.04 6.92
C MET A 230 -5.64 -11.25 7.74
N HIS A 231 -6.03 -12.36 7.08
CA HIS A 231 -6.44 -13.59 7.76
C HIS A 231 -5.29 -14.31 8.48
N LYS A 232 -4.04 -13.92 8.23
CA LYS A 232 -2.83 -14.39 8.94
C LYS A 232 -2.36 -13.43 10.04
N GLN A 233 -3.02 -12.28 10.20
CA GLN A 233 -2.74 -11.40 11.33
C GLN A 233 -3.27 -12.03 12.62
N PRO A 234 -2.48 -12.09 13.71
CA PRO A 234 -2.89 -12.73 14.97
C PRO A 234 -4.22 -12.20 15.52
N VAL A 235 -4.49 -10.90 15.31
CA VAL A 235 -5.73 -10.25 15.77
C VAL A 235 -6.98 -10.80 15.06
N TYR A 236 -6.84 -11.35 13.86
CA TYR A 236 -7.95 -11.90 13.06
C TYR A 236 -7.98 -13.42 12.98
N LYS A 237 -7.17 -14.13 13.79
CA LYS A 237 -7.07 -15.60 13.76
C LYS A 237 -8.39 -16.35 13.87
N ASN A 238 -9.39 -15.74 14.51
CA ASN A 238 -10.72 -16.31 14.72
C ASN A 238 -11.80 -15.69 13.79
N ALA A 239 -11.41 -14.78 12.88
CA ALA A 239 -12.34 -14.17 11.94
C ALA A 239 -12.64 -15.13 10.78
N PRO A 240 -13.86 -15.13 10.23
CA PRO A 240 -14.16 -15.88 9.00
C PRO A 240 -13.26 -15.41 7.86
N ALA A 241 -12.74 -16.39 7.09
CA ALA A 241 -11.90 -16.10 5.93
C ALA A 241 -12.31 -16.99 4.75
N TYR A 242 -12.41 -16.36 3.57
CA TYR A 242 -12.67 -17.04 2.30
C TYR A 242 -11.46 -16.81 1.40
N VAL A 243 -10.52 -17.75 1.40
CA VAL A 243 -9.20 -17.58 0.79
C VAL A 243 -8.89 -18.76 -0.13
N ASN A 244 -8.02 -18.51 -1.12
CA ASN A 244 -7.55 -19.50 -2.09
C ASN A 244 -6.03 -19.76 -2.00
N GLY A 245 -5.34 -19.19 -0.99
CA GLY A 245 -3.92 -19.35 -0.75
C GLY A 245 -3.00 -18.40 -1.55
N VAL A 246 -3.50 -17.67 -2.53
CA VAL A 246 -2.68 -16.81 -3.41
C VAL A 246 -1.96 -15.72 -2.61
N SER A 247 -2.66 -15.01 -1.72
CA SER A 247 -2.05 -13.94 -0.92
C SER A 247 -0.96 -14.45 0.03
N GLU A 248 -1.12 -15.67 0.57
CA GLU A 248 -0.08 -16.32 1.38
C GLU A 248 1.14 -16.71 0.54
N ALA A 249 0.90 -17.24 -0.66
CA ALA A 249 1.97 -17.61 -1.59
C ALA A 249 2.79 -16.38 -1.99
N ILE A 250 2.13 -15.30 -2.38
CA ILE A 250 2.79 -14.02 -2.72
C ILE A 250 3.54 -13.44 -1.52
N PHE A 251 2.96 -13.48 -0.30
CA PHE A 251 3.61 -12.98 0.91
C PHE A 251 4.92 -13.71 1.22
N LYS A 252 5.00 -15.01 0.93
CA LYS A 252 6.22 -15.79 1.18
C LYS A 252 7.39 -15.38 0.31
N VAL A 253 7.13 -14.88 -0.89
CA VAL A 253 8.16 -14.63 -1.92
C VAL A 253 8.26 -13.16 -2.31
N GLY A 254 7.31 -12.33 -1.87
CA GLY A 254 7.16 -10.96 -2.34
C GLY A 254 7.93 -9.92 -1.53
N MET A 255 8.47 -8.92 -2.23
CA MET A 255 9.16 -7.77 -1.65
C MET A 255 8.75 -6.47 -2.33
N CYS A 256 8.62 -5.40 -1.53
CA CYS A 256 8.45 -4.03 -2.00
C CYS A 256 9.81 -3.35 -2.14
N LEU A 257 10.03 -2.71 -3.28
CA LEU A 257 11.22 -1.91 -3.58
C LEU A 257 10.94 -0.42 -3.43
N PRO A 258 11.95 0.41 -3.17
CA PRO A 258 11.80 1.86 -3.12
C PRO A 258 11.20 2.41 -4.42
N ALA A 259 10.17 3.27 -4.29
CA ALA A 259 9.45 3.85 -5.43
C ALA A 259 9.02 5.31 -5.17
N GLY A 260 9.54 5.93 -4.13
CA GLY A 260 9.15 7.29 -3.74
C GLY A 260 9.54 8.37 -4.76
N PRO A 261 8.97 9.58 -4.65
CA PRO A 261 9.16 10.66 -5.64
C PRO A 261 10.60 11.19 -5.72
N TYR A 262 11.47 10.81 -4.79
CA TYR A 262 12.88 11.20 -4.78
C TYR A 262 13.82 10.08 -5.25
N VAL A 263 13.30 8.91 -5.62
CA VAL A 263 14.09 7.79 -6.13
C VAL A 263 14.51 8.12 -7.56
N THR A 264 15.81 8.33 -7.77
CA THR A 264 16.37 8.64 -9.09
C THR A 264 16.62 7.37 -9.92
N ASP A 265 16.86 7.53 -11.22
CA ASP A 265 17.27 6.42 -12.09
C ASP A 265 18.59 5.78 -11.60
N GLU A 266 19.49 6.57 -11.02
CA GLU A 266 20.75 6.09 -10.45
C GLU A 266 20.50 5.25 -9.19
N ASP A 267 19.56 5.68 -8.34
CA ASP A 267 19.13 4.89 -7.18
C ASP A 267 18.52 3.55 -7.62
N VAL A 268 17.67 3.54 -8.64
CA VAL A 268 17.10 2.30 -9.17
C VAL A 268 18.20 1.36 -9.68
N ARG A 269 19.18 1.88 -10.43
CA ARG A 269 20.33 1.08 -10.90
C ARG A 269 21.13 0.53 -9.73
N TYR A 270 21.41 1.34 -8.71
CA TYR A 270 22.11 0.90 -7.51
C TYR A 270 21.34 -0.20 -6.77
N ILE A 271 20.02 -0.06 -6.64
CA ILE A 271 19.14 -1.06 -6.02
C ILE A 271 19.21 -2.38 -6.80
N VAL A 272 19.08 -2.31 -8.12
CA VAL A 272 19.11 -3.49 -8.99
C VAL A 272 20.48 -4.20 -8.94
N GLU A 273 21.59 -3.45 -8.99
CA GLU A 273 22.93 -4.02 -8.87
C GLU A 273 23.15 -4.65 -7.48
N THR A 274 22.56 -4.08 -6.43
CA THR A 274 22.58 -4.67 -5.09
C THR A 274 21.82 -5.99 -5.07
N ILE A 275 20.62 -6.07 -5.70
CA ILE A 275 19.84 -7.31 -5.81
C ILE A 275 20.65 -8.36 -6.58
N LYS A 276 21.20 -8.02 -7.76
CA LYS A 276 22.03 -8.94 -8.56
C LYS A 276 23.25 -9.45 -7.78
N SER A 277 23.89 -8.55 -7.02
CA SER A 277 25.06 -8.91 -6.21
C SER A 277 24.73 -9.81 -5.02
N ALA A 278 23.49 -9.81 -4.54
CA ALA A 278 23.03 -10.67 -3.45
C ALA A 278 22.79 -12.12 -3.90
N ILE A 279 22.47 -12.32 -5.17
CA ILE A 279 22.15 -13.64 -5.74
C ILE A 279 23.42 -14.46 -5.89
N ILE A 280 23.39 -15.72 -5.44
CA ILE A 280 24.44 -16.71 -5.64
C ILE A 280 24.09 -17.49 -6.92
N GLN A 281 24.99 -17.43 -7.88
CA GLN A 281 24.89 -18.19 -9.14
C GLN A 281 25.13 -19.68 -8.90
#